data_1b91c1037fdb7bea900144301c024f4c
#
_entry.id   1b91c1037fdb7bea900144301c024f4c
#
_cell.length_a   1.000
_cell.length_b   1.000
_cell.length_c   1.000
_cell.angle_alpha   90.00
_cell.angle_beta   90.00
_cell.angle_gamma   90.00
#
_symmetry.space_group_name_H-M   'P 1'
#
loop_
_entity.id
_entity.type
_entity.pdbx_description
1 polymer ?
#
loop_
_entity_poly.entity_id
_entity_poly.type
_entity_poly.pdbx_seq_one_letter_code
_entity_poly.pdbx_strand_id
1 'polypeptide(L)'
;MKVRGDFVTNSSSSSFILAFKNKRDAYAEACIAFMKMKDYERQEDEKYRDEDDEYDDNFSFDDSACALDNVILAMENGQITAEEAIKRYIDSVSWYPVRHRIYEKMWKDEENYPRESADDFKAKYGDEIERLREEELSKLQAELEEWLKNKKYITYVSFEDHWPEGQANSVCNHINKDNSRKL
;
A
#
# COMPACT_ATOMS: atom_id res chain seq x y z
N MET A 1 41.12 -1.50 -5.60
CA MET A 1 40.01 -0.69 -6.12
C MET A 1 38.75 -1.22 -5.48
N LYS A 2 38.23 -0.58 -4.41
CA LYS A 2 37.00 -1.01 -3.73
C LYS A 2 35.82 -0.39 -4.48
N VAL A 3 35.06 -1.21 -5.16
CA VAL A 3 33.74 -0.80 -5.69
C VAL A 3 32.83 -0.63 -4.49
N ARG A 4 32.45 0.60 -4.18
CA ARG A 4 31.34 0.89 -3.27
C ARG A 4 30.09 0.40 -4.00
N GLY A 5 29.47 -0.64 -3.45
CA GLY A 5 28.12 -1.00 -3.85
C GLY A 5 27.22 0.20 -3.61
N ASP A 6 26.56 0.62 -4.67
CA ASP A 6 25.60 1.71 -4.63
C ASP A 6 24.56 1.38 -3.55
N PHE A 7 24.49 2.26 -2.57
CA PHE A 7 23.31 2.35 -1.74
C PHE A 7 22.15 2.70 -2.69
N VAL A 8 21.37 1.71 -3.02
CA VAL A 8 20.03 1.96 -3.49
C VAL A 8 19.35 2.66 -2.31
N THR A 9 19.30 3.98 -2.37
CA THR A 9 18.38 4.72 -1.54
C THR A 9 17.03 4.15 -1.89
N ASN A 10 16.39 3.47 -0.94
CA ASN A 10 15.01 3.08 -1.05
C ASN A 10 14.23 4.37 -1.30
N SER A 11 13.99 4.70 -2.56
CA SER A 11 12.93 5.62 -2.89
C SER A 11 11.69 4.93 -2.37
N SER A 12 11.09 5.48 -1.33
CA SER A 12 9.87 4.97 -0.77
C SER A 12 8.79 5.20 -1.83
N SER A 13 8.56 4.22 -2.67
CA SER A 13 7.44 4.22 -3.60
C SER A 13 6.28 3.52 -2.93
N SER A 14 5.11 4.12 -3.00
CA SER A 14 3.88 3.47 -2.57
C SER A 14 3.07 3.02 -3.77
N SER A 15 2.63 1.78 -3.72
CA SER A 15 1.81 1.18 -4.77
C SER A 15 0.46 0.74 -4.21
N PHE A 16 -0.58 0.84 -5.04
CA PHE A 16 -1.94 0.50 -4.65
C PHE A 16 -2.64 -0.30 -5.74
N ILE A 17 -3.47 -1.24 -5.34
CA ILE A 17 -4.54 -1.78 -6.17
C ILE A 17 -5.81 -1.07 -5.78
N LEU A 18 -6.41 -0.36 -6.72
CA LEU A 18 -7.67 0.33 -6.57
C LEU A 18 -8.74 -0.42 -7.37
N ALA A 19 -9.88 -0.70 -6.75
CA ALA A 19 -10.93 -1.50 -7.37
C ALA A 19 -12.32 -0.94 -7.08
N PHE A 20 -13.06 -0.64 -8.15
CA PHE A 20 -14.35 0.03 -8.09
C PHE A 20 -15.40 -0.73 -8.93
N LYS A 21 -16.67 -0.48 -8.67
CA LYS A 21 -17.77 -1.04 -9.47
C LYS A 21 -17.70 -0.60 -10.93
N ASN A 22 -17.28 0.64 -11.17
CA ASN A 22 -17.14 1.24 -12.50
C ASN A 22 -16.22 2.46 -12.47
N LYS A 23 -15.86 2.99 -13.64
CA LYS A 23 -14.98 4.15 -13.81
C LYS A 23 -15.52 5.43 -13.14
N ARG A 24 -16.85 5.65 -13.16
CA ARG A 24 -17.47 6.82 -12.54
C ARG A 24 -17.30 6.81 -11.02
N ASP A 25 -17.49 5.65 -10.40
CA ASP A 25 -17.29 5.49 -8.95
C ASP A 25 -15.83 5.71 -8.58
N ALA A 26 -14.88 5.26 -9.43
CA ALA A 26 -13.45 5.48 -9.23
C ALA A 26 -13.10 6.98 -9.18
N TYR A 27 -13.60 7.74 -10.13
CA TYR A 27 -13.34 9.19 -10.17
C TYR A 27 -14.01 9.95 -9.04
N ALA A 28 -15.26 9.59 -8.72
CA ALA A 28 -15.95 10.18 -7.57
C ALA A 28 -15.20 9.94 -6.26
N GLU A 29 -14.72 8.71 -6.06
CA GLU A 29 -13.94 8.36 -4.87
C GLU A 29 -12.58 9.07 -4.83
N ALA A 30 -11.89 9.23 -5.97
CA ALA A 30 -10.65 10.00 -6.04
C ALA A 30 -10.88 11.48 -5.66
N CYS A 31 -11.96 12.09 -6.14
CA CYS A 31 -12.33 13.45 -5.73
C CYS A 31 -12.62 13.55 -4.22
N ILE A 32 -13.36 12.59 -3.67
CA ILE A 32 -13.66 12.53 -2.23
C ILE A 32 -12.38 12.36 -1.42
N ALA A 33 -11.48 11.47 -1.86
CA ALA A 33 -10.21 11.23 -1.21
C ALA A 33 -9.32 12.47 -1.22
N PHE A 34 -9.28 13.19 -2.35
CA PHE A 34 -8.58 14.46 -2.45
C PHE A 34 -9.13 15.51 -1.48
N MET A 35 -10.44 15.66 -1.37
CA MET A 35 -11.05 16.59 -0.41
C MET A 35 -10.71 16.22 1.05
N LYS A 36 -10.74 14.93 1.39
CA LYS A 36 -10.35 14.45 2.72
C LYS A 36 -8.88 14.73 3.02
N MET A 37 -8.00 14.54 2.04
CA MET A 37 -6.58 14.87 2.18
C MET A 37 -6.41 16.37 2.48
N LYS A 38 -7.10 17.23 1.74
CA LYS A 38 -7.05 18.70 1.97
C LYS A 38 -7.60 19.12 3.32
N ASP A 39 -8.67 18.51 3.76
CA ASP A 39 -9.21 18.75 5.10
C ASP A 39 -8.24 18.31 6.20
N TYR A 40 -7.54 17.20 6.00
CA TYR A 40 -6.51 16.71 6.92
C TYR A 40 -5.30 17.66 6.97
N GLU A 41 -4.77 18.08 5.81
CA GLU A 41 -3.66 19.04 5.73
C GLU A 41 -4.01 20.34 6.47
N ARG A 42 -5.19 20.91 6.22
CA ARG A 42 -5.65 22.12 6.90
C ARG A 42 -5.73 21.95 8.43
N GLN A 43 -6.22 20.81 8.91
CA GLN A 43 -6.31 20.54 10.35
C GLN A 43 -4.93 20.40 10.99
N GLU A 44 -3.96 19.79 10.29
CA GLU A 44 -2.58 19.71 10.78
C GLU A 44 -1.91 21.09 10.79
N ASP A 45 -2.09 21.89 9.75
CA ASP A 45 -1.57 23.25 9.69
C ASP A 45 -2.15 24.13 10.82
N GLU A 46 -3.45 24.06 11.07
CA GLU A 46 -4.11 24.77 12.18
C GLU A 46 -3.55 24.38 13.56
N LYS A 47 -3.17 23.10 13.73
CA LYS A 47 -2.65 22.55 14.99
C LYS A 47 -1.22 23.02 15.30
N TYR A 48 -0.41 23.24 14.26
CA TYR A 48 0.99 23.63 14.42
C TYR A 48 1.24 25.11 14.15
N ARG A 49 0.18 25.90 13.96
CA ARG A 49 0.24 27.32 13.71
C ARG A 49 0.62 28.05 15.00
N ASP A 50 1.84 28.57 15.07
CA ASP A 50 2.25 29.53 16.09
C ASP A 50 1.59 30.88 15.83
N GLU A 51 1.16 31.59 16.89
CA GLU A 51 0.41 32.87 16.80
C GLU A 51 1.20 34.00 16.09
N ASP A 52 2.49 33.82 15.86
CA ASP A 52 3.41 34.80 15.28
C ASP A 52 3.78 34.56 13.80
N ASP A 53 3.30 33.46 13.16
CA ASP A 53 3.58 33.21 11.76
C ASP A 53 2.60 33.98 10.85
N GLU A 54 3.08 35.11 10.28
CA GLU A 54 2.44 35.70 9.09
C GLU A 54 2.53 34.69 7.94
N TYR A 55 1.47 33.91 7.76
CA TYR A 55 1.38 32.88 6.74
C TYR A 55 1.32 33.54 5.36
N ASP A 56 2.29 33.23 4.53
CA ASP A 56 2.24 33.54 3.10
C ASP A 56 1.17 32.64 2.46
N ASP A 57 -0.04 33.14 2.27
CA ASP A 57 -1.20 32.48 1.66
C ASP A 57 -0.97 32.01 0.21
N ASN A 58 0.29 32.01 -0.25
CA ASN A 58 0.72 31.58 -1.56
C ASN A 58 0.85 30.03 -1.72
N PHE A 59 0.30 29.24 -0.80
CA PHE A 59 0.17 27.81 -1.05
C PHE A 59 -0.86 27.62 -2.17
N SER A 60 -0.37 27.56 -3.39
CA SER A 60 -1.20 27.66 -4.58
C SER A 60 -2.11 26.43 -4.69
N PHE A 61 -3.40 26.71 -4.81
CA PHE A 61 -4.44 25.71 -5.14
C PHE A 61 -4.11 24.92 -6.40
N ASP A 62 -3.28 25.48 -7.29
CA ASP A 62 -2.84 24.88 -8.55
C ASP A 62 -1.95 23.63 -8.35
N ASP A 63 -1.04 23.63 -7.39
CA ASP A 63 -0.15 22.48 -7.17
C ASP A 63 -0.90 21.27 -6.63
N SER A 64 -1.98 21.49 -5.90
CA SER A 64 -2.81 20.45 -5.34
C SER A 64 -3.74 19.81 -6.36
N ALA A 65 -4.25 20.58 -7.33
CA ALA A 65 -5.08 20.06 -8.41
C ALA A 65 -4.30 19.02 -9.26
N CYS A 66 -3.00 19.23 -9.44
CA CYS A 66 -2.12 18.29 -10.13
C CYS A 66 -2.10 16.90 -9.46
N ALA A 67 -2.23 16.82 -8.14
CA ALA A 67 -2.25 15.53 -7.43
C ALA A 67 -3.47 14.68 -7.80
N LEU A 68 -4.66 15.28 -7.89
CA LEU A 68 -5.87 14.59 -8.32
C LEU A 68 -5.78 14.16 -9.78
N ASP A 69 -5.30 15.04 -10.65
CA ASP A 69 -5.11 14.73 -12.07
C ASP A 69 -4.12 13.59 -12.27
N ASN A 70 -3.02 13.57 -11.51
CA ASN A 70 -2.04 12.47 -11.53
C ASN A 70 -2.66 11.15 -11.09
N VAL A 71 -3.49 11.13 -10.05
CA VAL A 71 -4.21 9.92 -9.63
C VAL A 71 -5.18 9.44 -10.70
N ILE A 72 -5.96 10.34 -11.28
CA ILE A 72 -6.91 10.01 -12.37
C ILE A 72 -6.16 9.44 -13.57
N LEU A 73 -5.08 10.10 -14.00
CA LEU A 73 -4.26 9.66 -15.13
C LEU A 73 -3.61 8.29 -14.84
N ALA A 74 -3.08 8.10 -13.63
CA ALA A 74 -2.51 6.82 -13.23
C ALA A 74 -3.57 5.70 -13.21
N MET A 75 -4.80 5.99 -12.74
CA MET A 75 -5.90 5.02 -12.79
C MET A 75 -6.31 4.67 -14.23
N GLU A 76 -6.30 5.64 -15.16
CA GLU A 76 -6.63 5.39 -16.57
C GLU A 76 -5.59 4.51 -17.25
N ASN A 77 -4.32 4.78 -16.99
CA ASN A 77 -3.20 4.08 -17.61
C ASN A 77 -2.88 2.74 -16.93
N GLY A 78 -3.25 2.59 -15.66
CA GLY A 78 -2.92 1.44 -14.84
C GLY A 78 -3.99 0.34 -14.81
N GLN A 79 -4.96 0.31 -15.73
CA GLN A 79 -6.00 -0.70 -15.74
C GLN A 79 -5.42 -2.11 -15.89
N ILE A 80 -5.85 -3.02 -15.01
CA ILE A 80 -5.41 -4.42 -14.97
C ILE A 80 -6.59 -5.36 -14.80
N THR A 81 -6.37 -6.64 -15.04
CA THR A 81 -7.35 -7.69 -14.75
C THR A 81 -7.40 -8.03 -13.25
N ALA A 82 -8.49 -8.67 -12.82
CA ALA A 82 -8.59 -9.16 -11.44
C ALA A 82 -7.49 -10.19 -11.14
N GLU A 83 -7.16 -11.05 -12.07
CA GLU A 83 -6.10 -12.05 -11.96
C GLU A 83 -4.74 -11.38 -11.75
N GLU A 84 -4.43 -10.36 -12.56
CA GLU A 84 -3.18 -9.61 -12.42
C GLU A 84 -3.12 -8.83 -11.10
N ALA A 85 -4.25 -8.28 -10.63
CA ALA A 85 -4.34 -7.60 -9.35
C ALA A 85 -4.02 -8.56 -8.18
N ILE A 86 -4.60 -9.74 -8.20
CA ILE A 86 -4.34 -10.79 -7.20
C ILE A 86 -2.87 -11.18 -7.22
N LYS A 87 -2.32 -11.45 -8.39
CA LYS A 87 -0.91 -11.81 -8.56
C LYS A 87 0.01 -10.73 -7.99
N ARG A 88 -0.18 -9.47 -8.38
CA ARG A 88 0.65 -8.34 -7.90
C ARG A 88 0.56 -8.19 -6.40
N TYR A 89 -0.64 -8.34 -5.83
CA TYR A 89 -0.81 -8.25 -4.37
C TYR A 89 -0.07 -9.38 -3.67
N ILE A 90 -0.25 -10.63 -4.11
CA ILE A 90 0.43 -11.79 -3.53
C ILE A 90 1.95 -11.65 -3.64
N ASP A 91 2.46 -11.22 -4.79
CA ASP A 91 3.89 -11.00 -5.01
C ASP A 91 4.46 -9.90 -4.10
N SER A 92 3.69 -8.85 -3.81
CA SER A 92 4.10 -7.73 -2.96
C SER A 92 4.04 -8.03 -1.47
N VAL A 93 3.03 -8.75 -1.03
CA VAL A 93 2.85 -9.19 0.37
C VAL A 93 3.90 -10.25 0.74
N SER A 94 4.85 -10.49 -0.20
CA SER A 94 5.90 -11.48 -0.07
C SER A 94 6.48 -11.55 1.34
N TRP A 95 6.32 -12.72 1.92
CA TRP A 95 7.12 -13.27 3.00
C TRP A 95 7.00 -12.64 4.39
N TYR A 96 7.10 -11.31 4.60
CA TYR A 96 7.23 -10.78 5.97
C TYR A 96 5.94 -10.89 6.82
N PRO A 97 4.75 -10.46 6.37
CA PRO A 97 3.51 -10.63 7.13
C PRO A 97 3.06 -12.09 7.25
N VAL A 98 3.27 -12.88 6.18
CA VAL A 98 2.97 -14.31 6.19
C VAL A 98 3.91 -15.02 7.15
N ARG A 99 5.19 -14.73 7.10
CA ARG A 99 6.20 -15.25 8.02
C ARG A 99 5.88 -14.90 9.47
N HIS A 100 5.51 -13.65 9.76
CA HIS A 100 5.16 -13.23 11.12
C HIS A 100 3.97 -14.02 11.66
N ARG A 101 2.89 -14.18 10.87
CA ARG A 101 1.72 -14.97 11.28
C ARG A 101 2.04 -16.45 11.47
N ILE A 102 2.92 -17.02 10.66
CA ILE A 102 3.40 -18.40 10.81
C ILE A 102 4.16 -18.54 12.12
N TYR A 103 5.11 -17.65 12.39
CA TYR A 103 5.86 -17.66 13.64
C TYR A 103 4.96 -17.44 14.85
N GLU A 104 4.00 -16.54 14.80
CA GLU A 104 3.02 -16.37 15.91
C GLU A 104 2.21 -17.63 16.18
N LYS A 105 1.81 -18.37 15.13
CA LYS A 105 1.11 -19.65 15.30
C LYS A 105 2.01 -20.72 15.89
N MET A 106 3.25 -20.81 15.46
CA MET A 106 4.21 -21.81 15.95
C MET A 106 4.69 -21.52 17.37
N TRP A 107 4.78 -20.25 17.76
CA TRP A 107 5.30 -19.85 19.08
C TRP A 107 4.26 -19.70 20.17
N LYS A 108 2.97 -19.73 19.85
CA LYS A 108 1.91 -19.75 20.89
C LYS A 108 1.94 -20.98 21.78
N ASP A 109 2.61 -22.03 21.33
CA ASP A 109 2.69 -23.31 22.06
C ASP A 109 4.03 -23.50 22.82
N GLU A 110 5.00 -22.60 22.69
CA GLU A 110 6.30 -22.73 23.39
C GLU A 110 6.56 -21.53 24.31
N GLU A 111 6.53 -21.76 25.62
CA GLU A 111 6.90 -20.77 26.67
C GLU A 111 8.37 -20.33 26.64
N ASN A 112 9.20 -20.92 25.75
CA ASN A 112 10.62 -20.62 25.64
C ASN A 112 11.01 -20.33 24.19
N TYR A 113 11.55 -19.13 23.96
CA TYR A 113 12.26 -18.76 22.73
C TYR A 113 13.26 -19.85 22.38
N PRO A 114 13.18 -20.49 21.19
CA PRO A 114 14.14 -21.50 20.82
C PRO A 114 15.52 -20.85 20.72
N ARG A 115 16.47 -21.34 21.49
CA ARG A 115 17.89 -20.97 21.37
C ARG A 115 18.57 -21.68 20.19
N GLU A 116 17.77 -22.24 19.28
CA GLU A 116 18.25 -22.96 18.11
C GLU A 116 18.72 -21.94 17.05
N SER A 117 19.73 -22.30 16.28
CA SER A 117 20.17 -21.49 15.14
C SER A 117 19.06 -21.42 14.09
N ALA A 118 19.05 -20.37 13.24
CA ALA A 118 18.07 -20.23 12.17
C ALA A 118 18.09 -21.43 11.20
N ASP A 119 19.24 -22.07 11.03
CA ASP A 119 19.40 -23.24 10.17
C ASP A 119 18.81 -24.50 10.81
N ASP A 120 19.01 -24.73 12.10
CA ASP A 120 18.40 -25.84 12.83
C ASP A 120 16.89 -25.73 12.88
N PHE A 121 16.37 -24.51 13.10
CA PHE A 121 14.94 -24.23 13.07
C PHE A 121 14.34 -24.51 11.70
N LYS A 122 15.00 -24.07 10.62
CA LYS A 122 14.58 -24.33 9.25
C LYS A 122 14.64 -25.83 8.90
N ALA A 123 15.66 -26.53 9.36
CA ALA A 123 15.80 -27.97 9.15
C ALA A 123 14.69 -28.76 9.87
N LYS A 124 14.26 -28.30 11.05
CA LYS A 124 13.26 -28.98 11.89
C LYS A 124 11.82 -28.69 11.43
N TYR A 125 11.54 -27.46 11.01
CA TYR A 125 10.17 -26.98 10.75
C TYR A 125 9.93 -26.53 9.32
N GLY A 126 10.89 -26.74 8.39
CA GLY A 126 10.81 -26.23 7.02
C GLY A 126 9.55 -26.65 6.28
N ASP A 127 9.20 -27.93 6.35
CA ASP A 127 8.01 -28.49 5.67
C ASP A 127 6.70 -27.91 6.26
N GLU A 128 6.66 -27.75 7.59
CA GLU A 128 5.51 -27.17 8.28
C GLU A 128 5.35 -25.68 7.96
N ILE A 129 6.46 -24.95 7.89
CA ILE A 129 6.47 -23.54 7.49
C ILE A 129 5.94 -23.39 6.06
N GLU A 130 6.38 -24.23 5.13
CA GLU A 130 5.91 -24.16 3.73
C GLU A 130 4.44 -24.51 3.62
N ARG A 131 3.96 -25.53 4.32
CA ARG A 131 2.54 -25.90 4.39
C ARG A 131 1.68 -24.73 4.92
N LEU A 132 2.10 -24.10 6.02
CA LEU A 132 1.39 -22.94 6.59
C LEU A 132 1.42 -21.73 5.66
N ARG A 133 2.51 -21.55 4.92
CA ARG A 133 2.63 -20.51 3.90
C ARG A 133 1.62 -20.72 2.76
N GLU A 134 1.53 -21.93 2.23
CA GLU A 134 0.55 -22.26 1.19
C GLU A 134 -0.89 -22.05 1.66
N GLU A 135 -1.19 -22.44 2.91
CA GLU A 135 -2.50 -22.19 3.51
C GLU A 135 -2.84 -20.71 3.63
N GLU A 136 -1.90 -19.89 4.12
CA GLU A 136 -2.12 -18.44 4.26
C GLU A 136 -2.21 -17.73 2.90
N LEU A 137 -1.41 -18.14 1.91
CA LEU A 137 -1.53 -17.60 0.55
C LEU A 137 -2.87 -17.98 -0.10
N SER A 138 -3.33 -19.21 0.10
CA SER A 138 -4.63 -19.65 -0.41
C SER A 138 -5.80 -18.88 0.21
N LYS A 139 -5.73 -18.58 1.52
CA LYS A 139 -6.73 -17.74 2.19
C LYS A 139 -6.71 -16.32 1.66
N LEU A 140 -5.52 -15.76 1.52
CA LEU A 140 -5.34 -14.40 0.99
C LEU A 140 -5.88 -14.29 -0.44
N GLN A 141 -5.61 -15.28 -1.28
CA GLN A 141 -6.15 -15.33 -2.64
C GLN A 141 -7.68 -15.34 -2.63
N ALA A 142 -8.31 -16.20 -1.82
CA ALA A 142 -9.76 -16.27 -1.70
C ALA A 142 -10.38 -14.94 -1.20
N GLU A 143 -9.74 -14.27 -0.24
CA GLU A 143 -10.16 -12.95 0.24
C GLU A 143 -10.10 -11.88 -0.86
N LEU A 144 -9.05 -11.91 -1.70
CA LEU A 144 -8.90 -10.99 -2.82
C LEU A 144 -9.90 -11.26 -3.94
N GLU A 145 -10.15 -12.53 -4.26
CA GLU A 145 -11.18 -12.94 -5.24
C GLU A 145 -12.56 -12.45 -4.81
N GLU A 146 -12.95 -12.61 -3.55
CA GLU A 146 -14.23 -12.10 -3.05
C GLU A 146 -14.27 -10.56 -3.05
N TRP A 147 -13.17 -9.89 -2.65
CA TRP A 147 -13.08 -8.43 -2.70
C TRP A 147 -13.23 -7.88 -4.12
N LEU A 148 -12.69 -8.57 -5.14
CA LEU A 148 -12.74 -8.14 -6.54
C LEU A 148 -14.01 -8.56 -7.28
N LYS A 149 -14.81 -9.48 -6.75
CA LYS A 149 -15.94 -10.14 -7.40
C LYS A 149 -16.93 -9.21 -8.11
N ASN A 150 -17.22 -8.05 -7.53
CA ASN A 150 -18.16 -7.07 -8.06
C ASN A 150 -17.46 -5.79 -8.58
N LYS A 151 -16.15 -5.82 -8.74
CA LYS A 151 -15.34 -4.70 -9.21
C LYS A 151 -15.07 -4.86 -10.71
N LYS A 152 -15.39 -3.84 -11.50
CA LYS A 152 -15.22 -3.84 -12.96
C LYS A 152 -14.16 -2.86 -13.45
N TYR A 153 -13.75 -1.94 -12.58
CA TYR A 153 -12.70 -0.99 -12.84
C TYR A 153 -11.60 -1.22 -11.82
N ILE A 154 -10.56 -1.93 -12.24
CA ILE A 154 -9.43 -2.33 -11.39
C ILE A 154 -8.18 -1.71 -11.97
N THR A 155 -7.39 -1.05 -11.14
CA THR A 155 -6.19 -0.37 -11.57
C THR A 155 -5.06 -0.56 -10.56
N TYR A 156 -3.86 -0.67 -11.07
CA TYR A 156 -2.62 -0.59 -10.31
C TYR A 156 -2.01 0.80 -10.50
N VAL A 157 -1.75 1.48 -9.42
CA VAL A 157 -1.08 2.78 -9.42
C VAL A 157 0.15 2.73 -8.51
N SER A 158 1.21 3.41 -8.91
CA SER A 158 2.44 3.52 -8.13
C SER A 158 2.95 4.95 -8.22
N PHE A 159 3.32 5.53 -7.08
CA PHE A 159 3.84 6.87 -6.98
C PHE A 159 5.15 6.86 -6.19
N GLU A 160 6.09 7.65 -6.61
CA GLU A 160 7.29 7.93 -5.82
C GLU A 160 6.96 8.91 -4.69
N ASP A 161 7.64 8.80 -3.55
CA ASP A 161 7.41 9.69 -2.40
C ASP A 161 8.04 11.08 -2.57
N HIS A 162 8.43 11.45 -3.80
CA HIS A 162 8.97 12.76 -4.12
C HIS A 162 7.86 13.71 -4.58
N TRP A 163 7.99 14.97 -4.19
CA TRP A 163 7.11 16.02 -4.68
C TRP A 163 7.30 16.18 -6.21
N PRO A 164 6.26 16.27 -7.04
CA PRO A 164 4.82 16.36 -6.70
C PRO A 164 4.08 15.01 -6.54
N GLU A 165 4.71 13.86 -6.78
CA GLU A 165 4.06 12.54 -6.75
C GLU A 165 3.65 12.10 -5.34
N GLY A 166 4.34 12.58 -4.31
CA GLY A 166 3.99 12.32 -2.91
C GLY A 166 2.58 12.77 -2.54
N GLN A 167 2.07 13.82 -3.17
CA GLN A 167 0.69 14.26 -2.97
C GLN A 167 -0.33 13.29 -3.59
N ALA A 168 -0.04 12.71 -4.77
CA ALA A 168 -0.87 11.70 -5.39
C ALA A 168 -0.93 10.42 -4.53
N ASN A 169 0.20 10.04 -3.93
CA ASN A 169 0.27 8.97 -2.92
C ASN A 169 -0.63 9.28 -1.72
N SER A 170 -0.60 10.51 -1.21
CA SER A 170 -1.46 10.95 -0.11
C SER A 170 -2.95 10.85 -0.47
N VAL A 171 -3.38 11.24 -1.67
CA VAL A 171 -4.76 11.04 -2.15
C VAL A 171 -5.12 9.56 -2.10
N CYS A 172 -4.27 8.66 -2.61
CA CYS A 172 -4.54 7.22 -2.61
C CYS A 172 -4.69 6.64 -1.20
N ASN A 173 -3.96 7.16 -0.21
CA ASN A 173 -4.11 6.76 1.19
C ASN A 173 -5.47 7.15 1.80
N HIS A 174 -6.17 8.14 1.23
CA HIS A 174 -7.50 8.59 1.66
C HIS A 174 -8.65 7.92 0.91
N ILE A 175 -8.36 7.08 -0.10
CA ILE A 175 -9.37 6.23 -0.74
C ILE A 175 -9.91 5.22 0.27
N ASN A 176 -11.21 4.98 0.23
CA ASN A 176 -11.86 4.02 1.11
C ASN A 176 -11.18 2.64 1.03
N LYS A 177 -10.92 2.03 2.19
CA LYS A 177 -10.30 0.69 2.31
C LYS A 177 -11.08 -0.42 1.61
N ASP A 178 -12.38 -0.22 1.38
CA ASP A 178 -13.20 -1.14 0.58
C ASP A 178 -12.85 -1.11 -0.92
N ASN A 179 -12.17 -0.07 -1.36
CA ASN A 179 -11.79 0.17 -2.75
C ASN A 179 -10.28 0.21 -2.97
N SER A 180 -9.47 0.08 -1.93
CA SER A 180 -8.01 0.20 -1.99
C SER A 180 -7.29 -0.88 -1.20
N ARG A 181 -6.21 -1.40 -1.78
CA ARG A 181 -5.20 -2.21 -1.08
C ARG A 181 -3.82 -1.62 -1.37
N LYS A 182 -3.11 -1.23 -0.32
CA LYS A 182 -1.71 -0.80 -0.40
C LYS A 182 -0.80 -2.04 -0.47
N LEU A 183 0.21 -1.97 -1.34
CA LEU A 183 1.19 -3.02 -1.56
C LEU A 183 2.47 -2.76 -0.77
#